data_cf56d10cc0920c941aff2238a222c708
#
_entry.id   cf56d10cc0920c941aff2238a222c708
#
_cell.length_a   1.000
_cell.length_b   1.000
_cell.length_c   1.000
_cell.angle_alpha   90.00
_cell.angle_beta   90.00
_cell.angle_gamma   90.00
#
_symmetry.space_group_name_H-M   'P 1'
#
loop_
_entity.id
_entity.type
_entity.pdbx_description
1 polymer ?
#
loop_
_entity_poly.entity_id
_entity_poly.type
_entity_poly.pdbx_seq_one_letter_code
_entity_poly.pdbx_strand_id
1 'polypeptide(L)'
;DNNNENTGWFIYDDIQWWTITLARAYELFKVEEYRSLAEASFARVWYGSPRVGDTGSYADPEKNLGGGMFWQWQPIGNPNENAAGDGKMACINFPTVVAALTLYNNVPKKRKESTEESPKYQTREQYLAKGKEIYEWGVENLLDKKTGRIADSRHGNGNPAWKAHVYNQATFIGASVLLYKATKEKRYLDNAILAADYTVNEMSAKHNLLPFERGIEQGIYTAIFAEYIAMLVYDLSLIHISEPTRQAEIS
;
A
#
# COMPACT_ATOMS: atom_id res chain seq x y z
N ASP A 1 20.34 -8.10 9.08
CA ASP A 1 18.96 -8.26 8.68
C ASP A 1 18.05 -7.62 9.72
N ASN A 2 17.46 -6.47 9.37
CA ASN A 2 16.64 -5.65 10.28
C ASN A 2 15.29 -6.30 10.61
N ASN A 3 14.91 -7.34 9.89
CA ASN A 3 13.66 -8.06 10.09
C ASN A 3 13.84 -9.39 10.81
N ASN A 4 14.97 -9.54 11.50
CA ASN A 4 15.25 -10.75 12.27
C ASN A 4 14.59 -10.67 13.65
N GLU A 5 13.74 -11.63 13.99
CA GLU A 5 13.09 -11.74 15.29
C GLU A 5 14.07 -11.75 16.48
N ASN A 6 15.31 -12.20 16.25
CA ASN A 6 16.34 -12.22 17.30
C ASN A 6 16.88 -10.83 17.63
N THR A 7 16.74 -9.84 16.74
CA THR A 7 17.13 -8.45 17.00
C THR A 7 16.04 -7.66 17.71
N GLY A 8 14.81 -8.15 17.67
CA GLY A 8 13.64 -7.46 18.23
C GLY A 8 13.32 -6.14 17.56
N TRP A 9 13.75 -5.94 16.31
CA TRP A 9 13.45 -4.75 15.52
C TRP A 9 12.96 -5.14 14.12
N PHE A 10 11.81 -4.58 13.72
CA PHE A 10 11.16 -4.91 12.47
C PHE A 10 10.79 -3.65 11.70
N ILE A 11 11.05 -3.65 10.40
CA ILE A 11 10.59 -2.67 9.42
C ILE A 11 9.45 -3.33 8.65
N TYR A 12 8.22 -2.86 8.88
CA TYR A 12 7.04 -3.53 8.35
C TYR A 12 6.86 -3.35 6.84
N ASP A 13 7.29 -2.24 6.25
CA ASP A 13 7.23 -2.04 4.82
C ASP A 13 8.14 -3.01 4.05
N ASP A 14 9.33 -3.31 4.55
CA ASP A 14 10.21 -4.34 3.97
C ASP A 14 9.51 -5.71 3.90
N ILE A 15 8.79 -6.09 4.96
CA ILE A 15 8.01 -7.33 4.98
C ILE A 15 6.84 -7.23 3.99
N GLN A 16 6.22 -6.07 3.85
CA GLN A 16 5.08 -5.87 2.95
C GLN A 16 5.49 -5.93 1.47
N TRP A 17 6.69 -5.46 1.14
CA TRP A 17 7.26 -5.64 -0.20
C TRP A 17 7.44 -7.11 -0.57
N TRP A 18 7.86 -7.95 0.39
CA TRP A 18 7.89 -9.40 0.22
C TRP A 18 6.51 -9.99 0.01
N THR A 19 5.50 -9.51 0.74
CA THR A 19 4.10 -9.94 0.55
C THR A 19 3.64 -9.69 -0.89
N ILE A 20 3.87 -8.50 -1.42
CA ILE A 20 3.51 -8.13 -2.80
C ILE A 20 4.24 -9.03 -3.80
N THR A 21 5.56 -9.18 -3.63
CA THR A 21 6.40 -9.98 -4.52
C THR A 21 5.94 -11.45 -4.57
N LEU A 22 5.69 -12.06 -3.41
CA LEU A 22 5.24 -13.45 -3.31
C LEU A 22 3.83 -13.64 -3.90
N ALA A 23 2.92 -12.70 -3.64
CA ALA A 23 1.57 -12.75 -4.20
C ALA A 23 1.60 -12.66 -5.75
N ARG A 24 2.46 -11.81 -6.30
CA ARG A 24 2.66 -11.71 -7.77
C ARG A 24 3.39 -12.91 -8.35
N ALA A 25 4.37 -13.45 -7.63
CA ALA A 25 5.00 -14.70 -8.04
C ALA A 25 3.96 -15.83 -8.16
N TYR A 26 3.00 -15.90 -7.22
CA TYR A 26 1.87 -16.81 -7.35
C TYR A 26 1.02 -16.54 -8.60
N GLU A 27 0.76 -15.28 -8.93
CA GLU A 27 0.01 -14.93 -10.17
C GLU A 27 0.69 -15.45 -11.43
N LEU A 28 2.01 -15.41 -11.47
CA LEU A 28 2.80 -15.84 -12.63
C LEU A 28 3.01 -17.35 -12.68
N PHE A 29 3.41 -17.95 -11.57
CA PHE A 29 3.90 -19.33 -11.54
C PHE A 29 2.90 -20.35 -11.02
N LYS A 30 1.80 -19.90 -10.37
CA LYS A 30 0.77 -20.73 -9.73
C LYS A 30 1.31 -21.73 -8.70
N VAL A 31 2.43 -21.40 -8.06
CA VAL A 31 3.02 -22.20 -6.97
C VAL A 31 2.33 -21.81 -5.66
N GLU A 32 1.57 -22.73 -5.08
CA GLU A 32 0.75 -22.51 -3.88
C GLU A 32 1.55 -22.03 -2.66
N GLU A 33 2.81 -22.44 -2.56
CA GLU A 33 3.71 -22.00 -1.51
C GLU A 33 3.90 -20.47 -1.52
N TYR A 34 4.03 -19.84 -2.69
CA TYR A 34 4.18 -18.39 -2.79
C TYR A 34 2.96 -17.66 -2.24
N ARG A 35 1.76 -18.14 -2.55
CA ARG A 35 0.53 -17.58 -1.96
C ARG A 35 0.50 -17.77 -0.45
N SER A 36 0.80 -18.97 0.03
CA SER A 36 0.80 -19.27 1.47
C SER A 36 1.81 -18.41 2.24
N LEU A 37 2.99 -18.18 1.68
CA LEU A 37 3.99 -17.27 2.24
C LEU A 37 3.55 -15.81 2.20
N ALA A 38 2.91 -15.36 1.11
CA ALA A 38 2.36 -14.02 1.02
C ALA A 38 1.28 -13.76 2.06
N GLU A 39 0.36 -14.72 2.28
CA GLU A 39 -0.66 -14.61 3.30
C GLU A 39 -0.05 -14.59 4.73
N ALA A 40 0.98 -15.40 4.98
CA ALA A 40 1.70 -15.39 6.25
C ALA A 40 2.44 -14.07 6.48
N SER A 41 3.07 -13.53 5.44
CA SER A 41 3.78 -12.26 5.47
C SER A 41 2.81 -11.09 5.75
N PHE A 42 1.66 -11.07 5.08
CA PHE A 42 0.61 -10.09 5.34
C PHE A 42 0.10 -10.15 6.78
N ALA A 43 -0.20 -11.36 7.26
CA ALA A 43 -0.65 -11.57 8.64
C ALA A 43 0.40 -11.14 9.66
N ARG A 44 1.70 -11.39 9.37
CA ARG A 44 2.83 -10.95 10.18
C ARG A 44 2.88 -9.42 10.30
N VAL A 45 2.69 -8.69 9.19
CA VAL A 45 2.65 -7.23 9.21
C VAL A 45 1.42 -6.72 9.95
N TRP A 46 0.25 -7.28 9.70
CA TRP A 46 -1.00 -6.81 10.29
C TRP A 46 -1.10 -7.08 11.79
N TYR A 47 -0.83 -8.33 12.20
CA TYR A 47 -1.08 -8.81 13.57
C TYR A 47 0.18 -8.93 14.43
N GLY A 48 1.35 -8.82 13.85
CA GLY A 48 2.62 -8.96 14.55
C GLY A 48 3.04 -10.41 14.82
N SER A 49 3.89 -10.56 15.83
CA SER A 49 4.38 -11.86 16.31
C SER A 49 4.32 -11.94 17.84
N PRO A 50 3.40 -12.74 18.39
CA PRO A 50 3.30 -12.92 19.84
C PRO A 50 4.59 -13.46 20.48
N ARG A 51 5.43 -14.19 19.72
CA ARG A 51 6.71 -14.72 20.21
C ARG A 51 7.67 -13.67 20.74
N VAL A 52 7.61 -12.47 20.17
CA VAL A 52 8.50 -11.35 20.54
C VAL A 52 7.73 -10.16 21.10
N GLY A 53 6.44 -10.32 21.37
CA GLY A 53 5.58 -9.26 21.91
C GLY A 53 5.22 -8.18 20.90
N ASP A 54 5.48 -8.43 19.61
CA ASP A 54 5.10 -7.53 18.53
C ASP A 54 3.60 -7.62 18.25
N THR A 55 2.94 -6.47 18.29
CA THR A 55 1.48 -6.33 18.10
C THR A 55 1.08 -6.02 16.66
N GLY A 56 2.04 -5.96 15.75
CA GLY A 56 1.84 -5.65 14.33
C GLY A 56 1.85 -4.16 14.01
N SER A 57 1.77 -3.90 12.72
CA SER A 57 1.79 -2.56 12.15
C SER A 57 0.42 -1.87 12.22
N TYR A 58 -0.68 -2.62 12.26
CA TYR A 58 -2.02 -2.06 12.22
C TYR A 58 -2.34 -1.24 13.48
N ALA A 59 -2.63 0.03 13.27
CA ALA A 59 -2.97 0.97 14.34
C ALA A 59 -4.48 0.99 14.56
N ASP A 60 -4.98 0.02 15.31
CA ASP A 60 -6.40 -0.18 15.59
C ASP A 60 -7.07 1.07 16.16
N PRO A 61 -8.05 1.68 15.46
CA PRO A 61 -8.73 2.86 15.95
C PRO A 61 -9.58 2.60 17.21
N GLU A 62 -10.05 1.36 17.42
CA GLU A 62 -10.80 0.98 18.62
C GLU A 62 -9.90 0.95 19.87
N LYS A 63 -8.61 0.70 19.68
CA LYS A 63 -7.58 0.81 20.72
C LYS A 63 -6.99 2.22 20.88
N ASN A 64 -7.63 3.22 20.28
CA ASN A 64 -7.19 4.61 20.28
C ASN A 64 -5.81 4.85 19.63
N LEU A 65 -5.44 4.00 18.66
CA LEU A 65 -4.18 4.12 17.93
C LEU A 65 -4.33 4.91 16.62
N GLY A 66 -5.54 5.37 16.28
CA GLY A 66 -5.84 6.35 15.24
C GLY A 66 -5.85 5.82 13.79
N GLY A 67 -5.89 4.52 13.57
CA GLY A 67 -5.94 3.89 12.23
C GLY A 67 -4.64 3.99 11.43
N GLY A 68 -4.62 3.37 10.26
CA GLY A 68 -3.43 3.28 9.41
C GLY A 68 -2.43 2.24 9.90
N MET A 69 -1.22 2.29 9.33
CA MET A 69 -0.16 1.32 9.60
C MET A 69 1.08 2.03 10.14
N PHE A 70 1.67 1.51 11.23
CA PHE A 70 2.97 1.96 11.73
C PHE A 70 4.09 1.46 10.81
N TRP A 71 5.13 2.28 10.63
CA TRP A 71 6.26 1.93 9.79
C TRP A 71 7.13 0.81 10.36
N GLN A 72 7.39 0.88 11.66
CA GLN A 72 8.29 -0.06 12.32
C GLN A 72 7.82 -0.39 13.74
N TRP A 73 8.26 -1.54 14.22
CA TRP A 73 8.15 -1.94 15.61
C TRP A 73 9.49 -1.81 16.31
N GLN A 74 9.45 -1.43 17.58
CA GLN A 74 10.63 -1.34 18.43
C GLN A 74 10.59 -2.39 19.54
N PRO A 75 11.77 -2.91 19.94
CA PRO A 75 11.83 -3.92 20.98
C PRO A 75 11.22 -3.41 22.29
N ILE A 76 10.66 -4.35 23.04
CA ILE A 76 10.16 -4.13 24.39
C ILE A 76 11.25 -3.46 25.24
N GLY A 77 10.89 -2.41 25.96
CA GLY A 77 11.79 -1.68 26.84
C GLY A 77 12.57 -0.54 26.18
N ASN A 78 12.32 -0.23 24.91
CA ASN A 78 12.80 1.02 24.33
C ASN A 78 11.88 2.18 24.76
N PRO A 79 12.36 3.09 25.65
CA PRO A 79 11.51 4.15 26.21
C PRO A 79 11.19 5.28 25.20
N ASN A 80 11.79 5.27 24.03
CA ASN A 80 11.52 6.28 22.99
C ASN A 80 10.33 5.90 22.11
N GLU A 81 9.20 5.65 22.73
CA GLU A 81 7.93 5.42 22.05
C GLU A 81 7.55 6.56 21.08
N ASN A 82 8.10 7.75 21.30
CA ASN A 82 7.71 8.95 20.58
C ASN A 82 8.53 9.25 19.32
N ALA A 83 9.69 8.65 19.11
CA ALA A 83 10.59 9.11 18.07
C ALA A 83 10.43 8.33 16.75
N ALA A 84 10.09 7.05 16.80
CA ALA A 84 9.98 6.22 15.62
C ALA A 84 8.73 5.32 15.64
N GLY A 85 8.19 5.01 16.83
CA GLY A 85 7.08 4.08 16.99
C GLY A 85 5.73 4.59 16.51
N ASP A 86 5.50 5.90 16.47
CA ASP A 86 4.22 6.50 16.05
C ASP A 86 4.18 6.95 14.58
N GLY A 87 5.26 6.73 13.84
CA GLY A 87 5.35 7.10 12.43
C GLY A 87 4.49 6.23 11.54
N LYS A 88 3.50 6.84 10.90
CA LYS A 88 2.65 6.21 9.88
C LYS A 88 3.03 6.75 8.52
N MET A 89 3.85 6.00 7.81
CA MET A 89 4.47 6.44 6.58
C MET A 89 3.70 5.95 5.35
N ALA A 90 3.80 6.70 4.26
CA ALA A 90 3.19 6.30 2.99
C ALA A 90 3.75 4.96 2.49
N CYS A 91 5.05 4.71 2.72
CA CYS A 91 5.75 3.50 2.28
C CYS A 91 5.27 2.19 2.93
N ILE A 92 4.53 2.23 4.02
CA ILE A 92 3.85 1.06 4.57
C ILE A 92 2.35 1.08 4.26
N ASN A 93 1.68 2.23 4.34
CA ASN A 93 0.24 2.30 4.19
C ASN A 93 -0.23 1.90 2.79
N PHE A 94 0.31 2.50 1.73
CA PHE A 94 -0.12 2.18 0.37
C PHE A 94 0.35 0.82 -0.13
N PRO A 95 1.58 0.35 0.14
CA PRO A 95 1.94 -1.05 -0.12
C PRO A 95 1.06 -2.07 0.61
N THR A 96 0.57 -1.77 1.81
CA THR A 96 -0.41 -2.64 2.49
C THR A 96 -1.71 -2.75 1.70
N VAL A 97 -2.20 -1.66 1.11
CA VAL A 97 -3.37 -1.70 0.22
C VAL A 97 -3.08 -2.56 -1.02
N VAL A 98 -1.92 -2.34 -1.66
CA VAL A 98 -1.50 -3.14 -2.83
C VAL A 98 -1.42 -4.62 -2.48
N ALA A 99 -0.80 -4.97 -1.35
CA ALA A 99 -0.69 -6.36 -0.88
C ALA A 99 -2.07 -6.98 -0.61
N ALA A 100 -2.95 -6.26 0.09
CA ALA A 100 -4.30 -6.71 0.39
C ALA A 100 -5.10 -6.96 -0.90
N LEU A 101 -5.06 -6.06 -1.87
CA LEU A 101 -5.80 -6.20 -3.13
C LEU A 101 -5.20 -7.27 -4.05
N THR A 102 -3.88 -7.46 -4.03
CA THR A 102 -3.24 -8.57 -4.74
C THR A 102 -3.68 -9.91 -4.13
N LEU A 103 -3.70 -10.03 -2.82
CA LEU A 103 -4.22 -11.22 -2.13
C LEU A 103 -5.72 -11.42 -2.37
N TYR A 104 -6.54 -10.36 -2.35
CA TYR A 104 -7.96 -10.41 -2.73
C TYR A 104 -8.17 -11.11 -4.08
N ASN A 105 -7.31 -10.84 -5.06
CA ASN A 105 -7.40 -11.47 -6.38
C ASN A 105 -6.96 -12.95 -6.39
N ASN A 106 -6.07 -13.34 -5.48
CA ASN A 106 -5.34 -14.61 -5.51
C ASN A 106 -5.89 -15.69 -4.57
N VAL A 107 -6.59 -15.30 -3.50
CA VAL A 107 -7.13 -16.29 -2.55
C VAL A 107 -8.42 -16.93 -3.05
N PRO A 108 -8.73 -18.16 -2.61
CA PRO A 108 -9.94 -18.88 -3.05
C PRO A 108 -11.23 -18.10 -2.77
N LYS A 109 -12.13 -18.04 -3.76
CA LYS A 109 -13.41 -17.30 -3.66
C LYS A 109 -14.36 -17.83 -2.57
N LYS A 110 -14.26 -19.11 -2.23
CA LYS A 110 -15.15 -19.78 -1.27
C LYS A 110 -14.46 -20.14 0.04
N ARG A 111 -13.43 -19.37 0.41
CA ARG A 111 -12.77 -19.57 1.70
C ARG A 111 -13.72 -19.17 2.84
N LYS A 112 -13.84 -20.04 3.83
CA LYS A 112 -14.56 -19.69 5.07
C LYS A 112 -13.73 -18.75 5.92
N GLU A 113 -14.40 -17.86 6.61
CA GLU A 113 -13.78 -16.99 7.59
C GLU A 113 -13.20 -17.81 8.74
N SER A 114 -12.02 -17.44 9.20
CA SER A 114 -11.40 -18.01 10.37
C SER A 114 -12.03 -17.46 11.64
N THR A 115 -12.12 -18.29 12.67
CA THR A 115 -12.53 -17.85 14.02
C THR A 115 -11.34 -17.41 14.87
N GLU A 116 -10.13 -17.45 14.34
CA GLU A 116 -8.92 -16.99 15.03
C GLU A 116 -8.91 -15.45 15.09
N GLU A 117 -8.41 -14.91 16.18
CA GLU A 117 -8.24 -13.47 16.36
C GLU A 117 -7.23 -12.87 15.36
N SER A 118 -6.17 -13.63 15.07
CA SER A 118 -5.08 -13.24 14.18
C SER A 118 -4.88 -14.25 13.05
N PRO A 119 -5.85 -14.39 12.13
CA PRO A 119 -5.83 -15.47 11.15
C PRO A 119 -4.74 -15.27 10.09
N LYS A 120 -3.93 -16.31 9.88
CA LYS A 120 -2.99 -16.36 8.76
C LYS A 120 -3.74 -16.31 7.42
N TYR A 121 -4.83 -17.06 7.30
CA TYR A 121 -5.62 -17.18 6.08
C TYR A 121 -6.93 -16.41 6.22
N GLN A 122 -7.12 -15.43 5.36
CA GLN A 122 -8.28 -14.55 5.37
C GLN A 122 -9.12 -14.71 4.10
N THR A 123 -10.38 -14.32 4.15
CA THR A 123 -11.25 -14.32 2.97
C THR A 123 -10.90 -13.16 2.04
N ARG A 124 -11.43 -13.23 0.82
CA ARG A 124 -11.30 -12.12 -0.14
C ARG A 124 -11.90 -10.83 0.42
N GLU A 125 -13.07 -10.95 1.01
CA GLU A 125 -13.82 -9.84 1.58
C GLU A 125 -13.04 -9.17 2.73
N GLN A 126 -12.34 -9.96 3.55
CA GLN A 126 -11.48 -9.44 4.62
C GLN A 126 -10.28 -8.68 4.05
N TYR A 127 -9.62 -9.20 3.00
CA TYR A 127 -8.53 -8.46 2.33
C TYR A 127 -9.03 -7.17 1.69
N LEU A 128 -10.19 -7.20 1.01
CA LEU A 128 -10.76 -6.00 0.42
C LEU A 128 -11.12 -4.95 1.49
N ALA A 129 -11.73 -5.37 2.59
CA ALA A 129 -12.09 -4.49 3.70
C ALA A 129 -10.85 -3.82 4.31
N LYS A 130 -9.79 -4.60 4.59
CA LYS A 130 -8.52 -4.09 5.07
C LYS A 130 -7.86 -3.11 4.10
N GLY A 131 -7.85 -3.44 2.82
CA GLY A 131 -7.33 -2.54 1.79
C GLY A 131 -8.10 -1.23 1.74
N LYS A 132 -9.42 -1.27 1.78
CA LYS A 132 -10.26 -0.05 1.82
C LYS A 132 -10.01 0.78 3.06
N GLU A 133 -9.96 0.18 4.22
CA GLU A 133 -9.73 0.86 5.50
C GLU A 133 -8.40 1.63 5.51
N ILE A 134 -7.31 0.98 5.12
CA ILE A 134 -5.98 1.62 5.08
C ILE A 134 -5.91 2.70 3.99
N TYR A 135 -6.56 2.47 2.86
CA TYR A 135 -6.64 3.48 1.80
C TYR A 135 -7.36 4.74 2.26
N GLU A 136 -8.54 4.61 2.89
CA GLU A 136 -9.31 5.76 3.38
C GLU A 136 -8.51 6.55 4.43
N TRP A 137 -7.83 5.84 5.34
CA TRP A 137 -6.93 6.48 6.28
C TRP A 137 -5.82 7.26 5.55
N GLY A 138 -5.20 6.67 4.52
CA GLY A 138 -4.16 7.30 3.73
C GLY A 138 -4.66 8.54 2.98
N VAL A 139 -5.84 8.47 2.38
CA VAL A 139 -6.47 9.61 1.69
C VAL A 139 -6.75 10.77 2.64
N GLU A 140 -7.17 10.47 3.86
CA GLU A 140 -7.49 11.53 4.85
C GLU A 140 -6.23 12.13 5.48
N ASN A 141 -5.16 11.37 5.62
CA ASN A 141 -3.99 11.76 6.40
C ASN A 141 -2.74 12.07 5.58
N LEU A 142 -2.63 11.56 4.35
CA LEU A 142 -1.41 11.65 3.54
C LEU A 142 -1.64 12.23 2.13
N LEU A 143 -2.88 12.34 1.65
CA LEU A 143 -3.17 12.90 0.33
C LEU A 143 -3.53 14.38 0.43
N ASP A 144 -2.84 15.20 -0.32
CA ASP A 144 -3.33 16.53 -0.69
C ASP A 144 -4.38 16.39 -1.80
N LYS A 145 -5.64 16.43 -1.41
CA LYS A 145 -6.81 16.25 -2.31
C LYS A 145 -6.91 17.33 -3.40
N LYS A 146 -6.16 18.42 -3.30
CA LYS A 146 -6.13 19.48 -4.29
C LYS A 146 -5.09 19.24 -5.38
N THR A 147 -3.94 18.73 -5.01
CA THR A 147 -2.79 18.60 -5.90
C THR A 147 -2.48 17.17 -6.32
N GLY A 148 -2.89 16.18 -5.54
CA GLY A 148 -2.50 14.77 -5.73
C GLY A 148 -1.15 14.42 -5.09
N ARG A 149 -0.54 15.34 -4.35
CA ARG A 149 0.69 15.12 -3.61
C ARG A 149 0.48 14.15 -2.47
N ILE A 150 1.39 13.16 -2.34
CA ILE A 150 1.41 12.26 -1.21
C ILE A 150 2.49 12.70 -0.23
N ALA A 151 2.10 12.89 1.04
CA ALA A 151 3.02 13.13 2.14
C ALA A 151 3.84 11.87 2.42
N ASP A 152 5.07 12.06 2.90
CA ASP A 152 5.95 10.97 3.29
C ASP A 152 5.41 10.23 4.52
N SER A 153 4.99 10.99 5.52
CA SER A 153 4.58 10.44 6.82
C SER A 153 3.66 11.37 7.59
N ARG A 154 3.02 10.79 8.61
CA ARG A 154 2.40 11.52 9.70
C ARG A 154 2.78 10.86 11.02
N HIS A 155 3.16 11.65 12.02
CA HIS A 155 3.53 11.21 13.35
C HIS A 155 2.48 11.67 14.37
N GLY A 156 1.90 10.73 15.09
CA GLY A 156 0.84 11.00 16.08
C GLY A 156 -0.26 11.89 15.49
N ASN A 157 -0.59 12.98 16.18
CA ASN A 157 -1.55 14.00 15.73
C ASN A 157 -0.88 15.19 15.00
N GLY A 158 0.40 15.05 14.64
CA GLY A 158 1.14 16.10 13.94
C GLY A 158 0.66 16.33 12.50
N ASN A 159 1.18 17.38 11.88
CA ASN A 159 0.92 17.65 10.47
C ASN A 159 1.64 16.62 9.58
N PRO A 160 1.08 16.31 8.40
CA PRO A 160 1.77 15.47 7.43
C PRO A 160 3.10 16.08 6.99
N ALA A 161 4.12 15.25 6.82
CA ALA A 161 5.41 15.63 6.26
C ALA A 161 5.30 15.67 4.73
N TRP A 162 5.12 16.85 4.17
CA TRP A 162 4.86 17.07 2.75
C TRP A 162 6.12 16.95 1.88
N LYS A 163 6.96 15.96 2.11
CA LYS A 163 8.05 15.60 1.22
C LYS A 163 7.56 14.50 0.27
N ALA A 164 7.38 14.83 -0.99
CA ALA A 164 6.94 13.84 -1.97
C ALA A 164 8.10 12.93 -2.40
N HIS A 165 7.86 11.63 -2.39
CA HIS A 165 8.74 10.62 -2.97
C HIS A 165 8.05 9.92 -4.12
N VAL A 166 8.78 9.64 -5.19
CA VAL A 166 8.24 9.03 -6.41
C VAL A 166 7.59 7.68 -6.12
N TYR A 167 8.19 6.86 -5.28
CA TYR A 167 7.63 5.54 -4.94
C TYR A 167 6.36 5.60 -4.08
N ASN A 168 6.22 6.64 -3.23
CA ASN A 168 4.98 6.87 -2.46
C ASN A 168 3.82 7.27 -3.38
N GLN A 169 4.09 8.16 -4.36
CA GLN A 169 3.12 8.48 -5.41
C GLN A 169 2.73 7.22 -6.19
N ALA A 170 3.73 6.43 -6.57
CA ALA A 170 3.55 5.20 -7.33
C ALA A 170 2.67 4.17 -6.62
N THR A 171 2.96 3.87 -5.36
CA THR A 171 2.18 2.90 -4.58
C THR A 171 0.77 3.38 -4.29
N PHE A 172 0.56 4.69 -4.12
CA PHE A 172 -0.78 5.27 -4.04
C PHE A 172 -1.56 5.09 -5.36
N ILE A 173 -0.92 5.35 -6.51
CA ILE A 173 -1.52 5.09 -7.83
C ILE A 173 -1.91 3.62 -7.95
N GLY A 174 -1.00 2.70 -7.64
CA GLY A 174 -1.25 1.26 -7.70
C GLY A 174 -2.38 0.81 -6.78
N ALA A 175 -2.41 1.28 -5.53
CA ALA A 175 -3.47 1.04 -4.57
C ALA A 175 -4.84 1.51 -5.10
N SER A 176 -4.87 2.71 -5.66
CA SER A 176 -6.08 3.31 -6.24
C SER A 176 -6.60 2.52 -7.44
N VAL A 177 -5.73 2.15 -8.37
CA VAL A 177 -6.10 1.33 -9.55
C VAL A 177 -6.63 -0.03 -9.12
N LEU A 178 -5.99 -0.71 -8.19
CA LEU A 178 -6.43 -2.01 -7.70
C LEU A 178 -7.80 -1.93 -7.02
N LEU A 179 -8.05 -0.89 -6.21
CA LEU A 179 -9.36 -0.64 -5.61
C LEU A 179 -10.42 -0.34 -6.68
N TYR A 180 -10.11 0.48 -7.68
CA TYR A 180 -11.02 0.71 -8.80
C TYR A 180 -11.36 -0.61 -9.53
N LYS A 181 -10.38 -1.45 -9.78
CA LYS A 181 -10.60 -2.77 -10.42
C LYS A 181 -11.51 -3.66 -9.59
N ALA A 182 -11.36 -3.67 -8.28
CA ALA A 182 -12.14 -4.48 -7.37
C ALA A 182 -13.57 -3.97 -7.16
N THR A 183 -13.78 -2.63 -7.11
CA THR A 183 -15.05 -2.02 -6.68
C THR A 183 -15.82 -1.32 -7.79
N LYS A 184 -15.12 -0.88 -8.85
CA LYS A 184 -15.63 0.02 -9.92
C LYS A 184 -16.04 1.41 -9.43
N GLU A 185 -15.68 1.78 -8.21
CA GLU A 185 -15.93 3.12 -7.67
C GLU A 185 -14.98 4.14 -8.33
N LYS A 186 -15.54 5.07 -9.12
CA LYS A 186 -14.78 6.05 -9.93
C LYS A 186 -13.80 6.90 -9.12
N ARG A 187 -14.12 7.20 -7.86
CA ARG A 187 -13.25 8.02 -6.99
C ARG A 187 -11.82 7.48 -6.85
N TYR A 188 -11.65 6.16 -6.89
CA TYR A 188 -10.31 5.55 -6.84
C TYR A 188 -9.53 5.84 -8.12
N LEU A 189 -10.18 5.77 -9.28
CA LEU A 189 -9.54 6.12 -10.54
C LEU A 189 -9.20 7.62 -10.60
N ASP A 190 -10.10 8.48 -10.16
CA ASP A 190 -9.86 9.94 -10.12
C ASP A 190 -8.65 10.28 -9.22
N ASN A 191 -8.53 9.63 -8.07
CA ASN A 191 -7.37 9.77 -7.19
C ASN A 191 -6.06 9.27 -7.82
N ALA A 192 -6.11 8.16 -8.57
CA ALA A 192 -4.93 7.65 -9.29
C ALA A 192 -4.46 8.64 -10.35
N ILE A 193 -5.39 9.20 -11.13
CA ILE A 193 -5.10 10.21 -12.16
C ILE A 193 -4.50 11.46 -11.51
N LEU A 194 -5.13 11.97 -10.45
CA LEU A 194 -4.66 13.16 -9.74
C LEU A 194 -3.22 13.00 -9.23
N ALA A 195 -2.89 11.85 -8.65
CA ALA A 195 -1.54 11.57 -8.16
C ALA A 195 -0.53 11.37 -9.32
N ALA A 196 -0.96 10.77 -10.42
CA ALA A 196 -0.14 10.62 -11.62
C ALA A 196 0.17 12.00 -12.24
N ASP A 197 -0.83 12.86 -12.36
CA ASP A 197 -0.68 14.23 -12.88
C ASP A 197 0.31 15.03 -12.01
N TYR A 198 0.22 14.94 -10.69
CA TYR A 198 1.19 15.57 -9.79
C TYR A 198 2.60 15.05 -10.05
N THR A 199 2.76 13.74 -10.16
CA THR A 199 4.09 13.14 -10.36
C THR A 199 4.71 13.56 -11.69
N VAL A 200 3.91 13.53 -12.75
CA VAL A 200 4.40 13.84 -14.11
C VAL A 200 4.62 15.35 -14.30
N ASN A 201 3.74 16.20 -13.80
CA ASN A 201 3.77 17.63 -14.08
C ASN A 201 4.58 18.42 -13.03
N GLU A 202 4.48 18.05 -11.74
CA GLU A 202 5.13 18.82 -10.66
C GLU A 202 6.49 18.23 -10.25
N MET A 203 6.57 16.90 -10.10
CA MET A 203 7.84 16.29 -9.67
C MET A 203 8.87 16.23 -10.80
N SER A 204 8.45 16.12 -12.07
CA SER A 204 9.33 16.15 -13.24
C SER A 204 9.47 17.53 -13.89
N ALA A 205 8.85 18.58 -13.34
CA ALA A 205 8.82 19.93 -13.92
C ALA A 205 10.22 20.48 -14.26
N LYS A 206 11.22 20.10 -13.48
CA LYS A 206 12.60 20.45 -13.75
C LYS A 206 13.24 19.42 -14.68
N HIS A 207 13.49 19.80 -15.93
CA HIS A 207 14.15 18.99 -16.95
C HIS A 207 13.35 17.79 -17.53
N ASN A 208 12.07 17.68 -17.29
CA ASN A 208 11.22 16.56 -17.69
C ASN A 208 11.76 15.19 -17.20
N LEU A 209 12.38 15.18 -16.04
CA LEU A 209 12.95 13.98 -15.43
C LEU A 209 12.43 13.88 -14.00
N LEU A 210 12.03 12.67 -13.59
CA LEU A 210 11.70 12.39 -12.20
C LEU A 210 12.92 12.61 -11.30
N PRO A 211 12.70 12.98 -10.02
CA PRO A 211 13.78 13.09 -9.06
C PRO A 211 14.58 11.79 -9.00
N PHE A 212 15.89 11.92 -8.95
CA PHE A 212 16.81 10.80 -8.89
C PHE A 212 17.31 10.61 -7.45
N GLU A 213 17.12 9.42 -6.94
CA GLU A 213 17.60 9.05 -5.61
C GLU A 213 19.12 8.87 -5.60
N ARG A 214 19.74 9.26 -4.49
CA ARG A 214 21.18 9.04 -4.27
C ARG A 214 21.39 7.86 -3.33
N GLY A 215 22.50 7.16 -3.52
CA GLY A 215 22.90 6.06 -2.65
C GLY A 215 22.34 4.70 -3.09
N ILE A 216 22.09 3.83 -2.14
CA ILE A 216 21.70 2.43 -2.39
C ILE A 216 20.32 2.29 -3.07
N GLU A 217 19.46 3.28 -2.94
CA GLU A 217 18.09 3.28 -3.47
C GLU A 217 17.97 3.82 -4.89
N GLN A 218 19.12 4.05 -5.51
CA GLN A 218 19.25 4.65 -6.81
C GLN A 218 18.43 3.91 -7.88
N GLY A 219 17.45 4.62 -8.47
CA GLY A 219 16.58 4.09 -9.52
C GLY A 219 15.43 3.19 -9.06
N ILE A 220 15.40 2.73 -7.81
CA ILE A 220 14.34 1.86 -7.29
C ILE A 220 12.99 2.58 -7.29
N TYR A 221 12.94 3.82 -6.85
CA TYR A 221 11.71 4.61 -6.77
C TYR A 221 11.08 4.84 -8.15
N THR A 222 11.90 5.12 -9.14
CA THR A 222 11.45 5.30 -10.52
C THR A 222 10.97 3.99 -11.14
N ALA A 223 11.61 2.86 -10.82
CA ALA A 223 11.17 1.54 -11.26
C ALA A 223 9.76 1.18 -10.72
N ILE A 224 9.52 1.46 -9.43
CA ILE A 224 8.19 1.28 -8.81
C ILE A 224 7.15 2.18 -9.49
N PHE A 225 7.50 3.43 -9.82
CA PHE A 225 6.61 4.32 -10.55
C PHE A 225 6.26 3.79 -11.94
N ALA A 226 7.24 3.31 -12.69
CA ALA A 226 7.02 2.76 -14.02
C ALA A 226 6.00 1.60 -14.01
N GLU A 227 6.05 0.76 -12.99
CA GLU A 227 5.12 -0.35 -12.82
C GLU A 227 3.67 0.12 -12.64
N TYR A 228 3.43 1.03 -11.69
CA TYR A 228 2.07 1.45 -11.34
C TYR A 228 1.48 2.45 -12.32
N ILE A 229 2.30 3.29 -12.96
CA ILE A 229 1.80 4.16 -14.04
C ILE A 229 1.42 3.33 -15.28
N ALA A 230 2.15 2.27 -15.58
CA ALA A 230 1.78 1.35 -16.67
C ALA A 230 0.44 0.67 -16.39
N MET A 231 0.19 0.27 -15.14
CA MET A 231 -1.10 -0.29 -14.72
C MET A 231 -2.24 0.71 -14.94
N LEU A 232 -2.06 1.97 -14.53
CA LEU A 232 -3.06 3.02 -14.71
C LEU A 232 -3.34 3.28 -16.20
N VAL A 233 -2.30 3.43 -17.02
CA VAL A 233 -2.43 3.68 -18.47
C VAL A 233 -3.17 2.53 -19.16
N TYR A 234 -2.86 1.29 -18.79
CA TYR A 234 -3.54 0.12 -19.34
C TYR A 234 -5.04 0.13 -19.02
N ASP A 235 -5.41 0.39 -17.77
CA ASP A 235 -6.82 0.44 -17.35
C ASP A 235 -7.58 1.61 -17.98
N LEU A 236 -6.95 2.79 -18.14
CA LEU A 236 -7.54 3.92 -18.88
C LEU A 236 -7.77 3.59 -20.35
N SER A 237 -6.82 2.90 -21.01
CA SER A 237 -6.97 2.50 -22.39
C SER A 237 -8.16 1.56 -22.59
N LEU A 238 -8.39 0.64 -21.66
CA LEU A 238 -9.55 -0.25 -21.69
C LEU A 238 -10.87 0.50 -21.52
N ILE A 239 -10.92 1.55 -20.70
CA ILE A 239 -12.11 2.40 -20.54
C ILE A 239 -12.44 3.13 -21.84
N HIS A 240 -11.44 3.72 -22.51
CA HIS A 240 -11.64 4.41 -23.78
C HIS A 240 -12.07 3.47 -24.92
N ILE A 241 -11.68 2.21 -24.90
CA ILE A 241 -12.13 1.19 -25.88
C ILE A 241 -13.59 0.80 -25.62
N SER A 242 -14.06 0.82 -24.37
CA SER A 242 -15.42 0.44 -24.01
C SER A 242 -16.45 1.57 -24.11
N GLU A 243 -16.03 2.83 -24.16
CA GLU A 243 -16.93 4.01 -24.23
C GLU A 243 -17.17 4.63 -25.63
N PRO A 244 -16.56 4.24 -26.75
CA PRO A 244 -16.77 4.92 -28.04
C PRO A 244 -18.22 4.82 -28.56
N THR A 245 -19.03 3.95 -27.98
CA THR A 245 -20.40 3.69 -28.46
C THR A 245 -21.44 4.68 -27.93
N ARG A 246 -21.15 5.44 -26.87
CA ARG A 246 -22.13 6.38 -26.30
C ARG A 246 -22.13 7.77 -26.93
N GLN A 247 -21.06 8.18 -27.60
CA GLN A 247 -21.00 9.47 -28.31
C GLN A 247 -21.58 9.44 -29.72
N ALA A 248 -21.75 8.27 -30.32
CA ALA A 248 -22.33 8.12 -31.66
C ALA A 248 -23.87 8.10 -31.70
N GLU A 249 -24.54 8.04 -30.54
CA GLU A 249 -26.01 8.01 -30.46
C GLU A 249 -26.65 9.40 -30.20
N ILE A 250 -25.87 10.48 -30.17
CA ILE A 250 -26.35 11.85 -29.90
C ILE A 250 -26.05 12.80 -31.09
N SER A 251 -25.82 12.30 -32.28
CA SER A 251 -25.70 13.12 -33.50
C SER A 251 -26.79 12.80 -34.49
#